data_5f0a16ad87b53b82b0854304c8396cca
#
_entry.id   5f0a16ad87b53b82b0854304c8396cca
#
_cell.length_a   1.000
_cell.length_b   1.000
_cell.length_c   1.000
_cell.angle_alpha   90.00
_cell.angle_beta   90.00
_cell.angle_gamma   90.00
#
_symmetry.space_group_name_H-M   'P 1'
#
loop_
_entity.id
_entity.type
_entity.pdbx_description
1 polymer ?
#
loop_
_entity_poly.entity_id
_entity_poly.type
_entity_poly.pdbx_seq_one_letter_code
_entity_poly.pdbx_strand_id
1 'polypeptide(L)'
;MKKSIVTIIALVALFACKDNSQKSSTTNEESTTDSLIAVKYPSDVIPFMAQWKILLGDGTYEDNLKDYAKDDFFYVANDGKTDWVVYKTPNSGITSRTSSNTRTELGQKAHWIPETGGKLNGTLKVQHVSTSGDARVAASYAVVVGQIHSDEGHENEPIKIFYKKFPGHTKGSVFWNYEINTAGDNSKRWDYSSAVWGNDMSVVGSDATTPPAEPEIGIELGEEFSYEINVYKGIMYLTFESDGHETVKFTKNLLASEFTKTLPEQIKTLYASIGRDGLERENAYAGEIQYFKQGAYNQTNGKSPEDNIVWSTGADTYDGDIAKQYANGDYTEVWFREASVGAGTEPSEE
;
A
#
# COMPACT_ATOMS: atom_id res chain seq x y z
N MET A 1 27.94 55.48 -27.26
CA MET A 1 27.58 56.41 -28.34
C MET A 1 26.48 55.80 -29.18
N LYS A 2 25.48 56.58 -29.46
CA LYS A 2 24.31 56.45 -30.35
C LYS A 2 23.11 55.66 -29.78
N LYS A 3 22.18 56.44 -29.28
CA LYS A 3 20.75 56.28 -29.14
C LYS A 3 20.07 56.19 -30.51
N SER A 4 19.02 55.42 -30.64
CA SER A 4 17.96 55.72 -31.58
C SER A 4 16.61 55.25 -30.98
N ILE A 5 15.78 56.28 -30.84
CA ILE A 5 14.36 56.33 -30.54
C ILE A 5 13.61 56.21 -31.87
N VAL A 6 12.56 55.46 -31.98
CA VAL A 6 11.53 55.62 -32.99
C VAL A 6 10.15 55.38 -32.43
N THR A 7 9.36 56.33 -32.65
CA THR A 7 8.12 56.92 -32.26
C THR A 7 6.89 56.14 -32.75
N ILE A 8 5.84 56.28 -31.94
CA ILE A 8 4.43 55.90 -32.03
C ILE A 8 3.75 56.48 -33.32
N ILE A 9 2.81 55.70 -33.86
CA ILE A 9 1.65 56.28 -34.59
C ILE A 9 0.39 55.50 -34.21
N ALA A 10 -0.53 56.20 -33.55
CA ALA A 10 -1.92 55.82 -33.34
C ALA A 10 -2.76 56.20 -34.56
N LEU A 11 -3.65 55.32 -34.98
CA LEU A 11 -4.69 55.66 -35.95
C LEU A 11 -6.05 55.31 -35.38
N VAL A 12 -6.83 56.34 -35.06
CA VAL A 12 -8.24 56.32 -34.70
C VAL A 12 -9.04 56.41 -36.01
N ALA A 13 -9.99 55.51 -36.20
CA ALA A 13 -11.03 55.67 -37.21
C ALA A 13 -12.37 55.40 -36.58
N LEU A 14 -13.13 56.45 -36.39
CA LEU A 14 -14.58 56.48 -36.13
C LEU A 14 -15.32 56.27 -37.46
N PHE A 15 -16.25 55.35 -37.52
CA PHE A 15 -17.40 55.47 -38.42
C PHE A 15 -18.69 54.93 -37.79
N ALA A 16 -19.75 55.64 -38.13
CA ALA A 16 -21.04 55.78 -37.50
C ALA A 16 -22.03 54.62 -37.75
N CYS A 17 -23.02 54.65 -36.93
CA CYS A 17 -24.27 53.83 -36.88
C CYS A 17 -24.96 53.64 -38.22
N LYS A 18 -25.54 52.44 -38.38
CA LYS A 18 -26.82 52.28 -39.09
C LYS A 18 -27.63 51.13 -38.42
N ASP A 19 -28.78 51.53 -37.88
CA ASP A 19 -29.84 50.64 -37.44
C ASP A 19 -30.32 49.73 -38.57
N ASN A 20 -30.46 48.45 -38.24
CA ASN A 20 -31.44 47.61 -38.91
C ASN A 20 -31.92 46.49 -38.01
N SER A 21 -33.16 46.61 -37.59
CA SER A 21 -33.92 45.65 -36.82
C SER A 21 -34.15 44.37 -37.63
N GLN A 22 -33.69 43.21 -37.12
CA GLN A 22 -34.30 41.92 -37.46
C GLN A 22 -34.10 40.86 -36.35
N LYS A 23 -35.25 40.45 -35.86
CA LYS A 23 -35.62 39.17 -35.26
C LYS A 23 -34.60 38.41 -34.37
N SER A 24 -34.93 38.42 -33.10
CA SER A 24 -34.61 37.45 -32.07
C SER A 24 -34.83 36.02 -32.57
N SER A 25 -33.75 35.25 -32.68
CA SER A 25 -33.75 33.80 -32.50
C SER A 25 -33.00 33.49 -31.21
N THR A 26 -33.73 33.21 -30.16
CA THR A 26 -33.21 32.69 -28.91
C THR A 26 -32.62 31.31 -29.18
N THR A 27 -31.37 31.19 -29.41
CA THR A 27 -30.63 29.97 -29.19
C THR A 27 -30.35 29.89 -27.70
N ASN A 28 -31.08 29.01 -27.04
CA ASN A 28 -30.73 28.51 -25.71
C ASN A 28 -29.35 27.86 -25.83
N GLU A 29 -28.32 28.56 -25.45
CA GLU A 29 -27.08 27.93 -24.99
C GLU A 29 -27.48 27.25 -23.65
N GLU A 30 -27.75 25.96 -23.72
CA GLU A 30 -27.67 25.10 -22.55
C GLU A 30 -26.21 25.19 -22.05
N SER A 31 -26.03 26.05 -21.05
CA SER A 31 -24.85 26.00 -20.18
C SER A 31 -24.95 24.63 -19.46
N THR A 32 -24.29 23.63 -20.02
CA THR A 32 -23.91 22.44 -19.28
C THR A 32 -22.95 22.89 -18.21
N THR A 33 -23.47 23.39 -17.10
CA THR A 33 -22.74 23.35 -15.83
C THR A 33 -22.57 21.86 -15.52
N ASP A 34 -21.40 21.33 -15.91
CA ASP A 34 -20.89 20.11 -15.36
C ASP A 34 -20.84 20.35 -13.85
N SER A 35 -21.87 19.92 -13.14
CA SER A 35 -21.89 19.96 -11.68
C SER A 35 -20.80 18.99 -11.26
N LEU A 36 -19.63 19.50 -10.87
CA LEU A 36 -18.59 18.74 -10.22
C LEU A 36 -19.27 17.99 -9.07
N ILE A 37 -19.48 16.70 -9.26
CA ILE A 37 -20.01 15.83 -8.20
C ILE A 37 -18.94 15.89 -7.11
N ALA A 38 -19.32 16.44 -5.95
CA ALA A 38 -18.41 16.53 -4.83
C ALA A 38 -18.02 15.10 -4.41
N VAL A 39 -16.73 14.77 -4.50
CA VAL A 39 -16.19 13.51 -4.02
C VAL A 39 -16.35 13.46 -2.50
N LYS A 40 -17.08 12.48 -2.01
CA LYS A 40 -17.45 12.39 -0.60
C LYS A 40 -17.05 11.07 0.03
N TYR A 41 -17.10 10.00 -0.73
CA TYR A 41 -16.89 8.65 -0.25
C TYR A 41 -15.68 8.00 -0.94
N PRO A 42 -14.98 7.09 -0.28
CA PRO A 42 -13.94 6.27 -0.91
C PRO A 42 -14.38 5.60 -2.22
N SER A 43 -15.68 5.21 -2.33
CA SER A 43 -16.25 4.65 -3.55
C SER A 43 -16.36 5.65 -4.72
N ASP A 44 -16.29 6.95 -4.47
CA ASP A 44 -16.25 7.97 -5.52
C ASP A 44 -14.84 8.09 -6.15
N VAL A 45 -13.80 7.76 -5.38
CA VAL A 45 -12.40 7.75 -5.84
C VAL A 45 -12.04 6.40 -6.46
N ILE A 46 -12.37 5.31 -5.78
CA ILE A 46 -12.06 3.94 -6.21
C ILE A 46 -13.37 3.19 -6.50
N PRO A 47 -13.78 3.03 -7.78
CA PRO A 47 -15.11 2.53 -8.14
C PRO A 47 -15.32 1.04 -7.84
N PHE A 48 -14.26 0.27 -7.54
CA PHE A 48 -14.35 -1.18 -7.27
C PHE A 48 -14.69 -1.55 -5.82
N MET A 49 -15.10 -0.59 -4.98
CA MET A 49 -15.38 -0.83 -3.56
C MET A 49 -16.44 -1.91 -3.29
N ALA A 50 -17.36 -2.18 -4.22
CA ALA A 50 -18.35 -3.27 -4.08
C ALA A 50 -17.73 -4.67 -4.00
N GLN A 51 -16.50 -4.85 -4.50
CA GLN A 51 -15.76 -6.12 -4.47
C GLN A 51 -15.01 -6.36 -3.15
N TRP A 52 -15.07 -5.41 -2.23
CA TRP A 52 -14.32 -5.40 -0.99
C TRP A 52 -15.20 -5.39 0.24
N LYS A 53 -14.69 -5.91 1.31
CA LYS A 53 -15.07 -5.65 2.71
C LYS A 53 -13.88 -4.97 3.39
N ILE A 54 -14.10 -4.28 4.51
CA ILE A 54 -13.03 -3.64 5.26
C ILE A 54 -13.03 -4.05 6.72
N LEU A 55 -11.85 -4.21 7.31
CA LEU A 55 -11.63 -4.21 8.74
C LEU A 55 -10.98 -2.88 9.11
N LEU A 56 -11.56 -2.17 10.07
CA LEU A 56 -11.12 -0.86 10.52
C LEU A 56 -10.24 -0.94 11.79
N GLY A 57 -9.52 0.15 12.05
CA GLY A 57 -8.61 0.27 13.18
C GLY A 57 -9.26 0.17 14.57
N ASP A 58 -10.58 0.26 14.65
CA ASP A 58 -11.37 0.02 15.86
C ASP A 58 -11.93 -1.41 15.96
N GLY A 59 -11.57 -2.28 15.02
CA GLY A 59 -12.05 -3.66 14.94
C GLY A 59 -13.41 -3.83 14.26
N THR A 60 -14.01 -2.76 13.76
CA THR A 60 -15.29 -2.81 13.04
C THR A 60 -15.11 -3.42 11.65
N TYR A 61 -16.00 -4.32 11.26
CA TYR A 61 -16.12 -4.83 9.90
C TYR A 61 -17.27 -4.16 9.16
N GLU A 62 -17.04 -3.82 7.88
CA GLU A 62 -18.08 -3.35 6.98
C GLU A 62 -17.98 -4.06 5.63
N ASP A 63 -19.11 -4.60 5.16
CA ASP A 63 -19.20 -5.35 3.91
C ASP A 63 -19.74 -4.51 2.75
N ASN A 64 -20.48 -3.44 3.04
CA ASN A 64 -21.02 -2.56 2.02
C ASN A 64 -20.29 -1.23 2.00
N LEU A 65 -19.31 -1.12 1.12
CA LEU A 65 -18.46 0.06 1.01
C LEU A 65 -18.99 1.11 0.02
N LYS A 66 -20.18 0.89 -0.55
CA LYS A 66 -20.82 1.91 -1.36
C LYS A 66 -21.30 3.05 -0.44
N ASP A 67 -20.89 4.26 -0.76
CA ASP A 67 -21.26 5.46 0.02
C ASP A 67 -20.90 5.33 1.52
N TYR A 68 -19.83 4.58 1.82
CA TYR A 68 -19.33 4.36 3.17
C TYR A 68 -18.03 5.13 3.42
N ALA A 69 -17.97 5.79 4.55
CA ALA A 69 -16.76 6.37 5.12
C ALA A 69 -16.83 6.25 6.65
N LYS A 70 -15.68 6.23 7.29
CA LYS A 70 -15.54 6.24 8.74
C LYS A 70 -14.44 7.23 9.11
N ASP A 71 -14.83 8.35 9.70
CA ASP A 71 -13.89 9.33 10.21
C ASP A 71 -12.84 8.63 11.09
N ASP A 72 -11.62 9.16 11.07
CA ASP A 72 -10.43 8.61 11.75
C ASP A 72 -9.81 7.34 11.13
N PHE A 73 -10.51 6.62 10.23
CA PHE A 73 -9.99 5.36 9.68
C PHE A 73 -10.03 5.28 8.16
N PHE A 74 -11.18 5.56 7.55
CA PHE A 74 -11.44 5.31 6.12
C PHE A 74 -12.30 6.42 5.53
N TYR A 75 -11.68 7.34 4.82
CA TYR A 75 -12.33 8.56 4.32
C TYR A 75 -11.66 9.08 3.06
N VAL A 76 -12.13 10.21 2.52
CA VAL A 76 -11.52 10.89 1.38
C VAL A 76 -10.79 12.14 1.86
N ALA A 77 -9.59 12.36 1.32
CA ALA A 77 -8.85 13.59 1.44
C ALA A 77 -8.42 14.11 0.06
N ASN A 78 -8.29 15.43 -0.06
CA ASN A 78 -7.79 16.09 -1.27
C ASN A 78 -6.47 16.82 -0.96
N ASP A 79 -5.43 16.60 -1.74
CA ASP A 79 -4.11 17.23 -1.56
C ASP A 79 -3.97 18.57 -2.32
N GLY A 80 -5.08 19.10 -2.84
CA GLY A 80 -5.13 20.30 -3.65
C GLY A 80 -5.08 20.03 -5.16
N LYS A 81 -4.91 18.75 -5.56
CA LYS A 81 -4.86 18.32 -6.97
C LYS A 81 -5.67 17.06 -7.22
N THR A 82 -5.63 16.13 -6.29
CA THR A 82 -6.14 14.77 -6.44
C THR A 82 -6.92 14.37 -5.20
N ASP A 83 -8.03 13.66 -5.40
CA ASP A 83 -8.77 13.01 -4.33
C ASP A 83 -8.16 11.64 -4.04
N TRP A 84 -8.03 11.34 -2.75
CA TRP A 84 -7.39 10.14 -2.23
C TRP A 84 -8.29 9.42 -1.26
N VAL A 85 -8.30 8.10 -1.32
CA VAL A 85 -8.85 7.26 -0.25
C VAL A 85 -7.81 7.13 0.84
N VAL A 86 -8.15 7.55 2.04
CA VAL A 86 -7.29 7.48 3.23
C VAL A 86 -7.59 6.21 4.01
N TYR A 87 -6.54 5.46 4.31
CA TYR A 87 -6.52 4.37 5.28
C TYR A 87 -5.63 4.79 6.44
N LYS A 88 -6.23 4.99 7.61
CA LYS A 88 -5.53 5.41 8.82
C LYS A 88 -5.71 4.38 9.92
N THR A 89 -4.62 3.98 10.56
CA THR A 89 -4.61 2.84 11.47
C THR A 89 -3.81 3.17 12.73
N PRO A 90 -4.46 3.26 13.90
CA PRO A 90 -3.76 3.48 15.15
C PRO A 90 -2.96 2.25 15.58
N ASN A 91 -2.07 2.42 16.54
CA ASN A 91 -1.38 1.31 17.22
C ASN A 91 -2.23 0.82 18.40
N SER A 92 -3.50 0.46 18.15
CA SER A 92 -4.44 0.12 19.22
C SER A 92 -4.32 -1.31 19.72
N GLY A 93 -3.73 -2.21 18.93
CA GLY A 93 -3.78 -3.66 19.19
C GLY A 93 -5.15 -4.28 18.95
N ILE A 94 -6.17 -3.49 18.60
CA ILE A 94 -7.50 -4.00 18.26
C ILE A 94 -7.43 -4.61 16.86
N THR A 95 -7.73 -5.89 16.75
CA THR A 95 -7.62 -6.63 15.48
C THR A 95 -8.41 -7.92 15.52
N SER A 96 -8.30 -8.75 14.48
CA SER A 96 -8.89 -10.09 14.46
C SER A 96 -8.23 -11.01 15.50
N ARG A 97 -8.92 -12.08 15.84
CA ARG A 97 -8.50 -13.05 16.88
C ARG A 97 -7.11 -13.65 16.65
N THR A 98 -6.68 -13.78 15.40
CA THR A 98 -5.43 -14.44 14.98
C THR A 98 -4.29 -13.47 14.68
N SER A 99 -4.50 -12.16 14.84
CA SER A 99 -3.49 -11.13 14.56
C SER A 99 -3.13 -10.35 15.83
N SER A 100 -1.95 -9.72 15.81
CA SER A 100 -1.50 -8.81 16.87
C SER A 100 -1.52 -7.36 16.43
N ASN A 101 -1.65 -7.13 15.13
CA ASN A 101 -1.43 -5.83 14.51
C ASN A 101 -2.75 -5.28 13.98
N THR A 102 -3.00 -4.03 14.31
CA THR A 102 -4.20 -3.30 13.93
C THR A 102 -4.16 -2.98 12.43
N ARG A 103 -5.31 -2.92 11.80
CA ARG A 103 -5.41 -2.61 10.37
C ARG A 103 -6.65 -1.82 10.04
N THR A 104 -6.52 -0.95 9.06
CA THR A 104 -7.61 -0.42 8.25
C THR A 104 -7.35 -0.93 6.85
N GLU A 105 -7.95 -2.07 6.52
CA GLU A 105 -7.55 -2.85 5.35
C GLU A 105 -8.74 -3.50 4.66
N LEU A 106 -8.79 -3.33 3.33
CA LEU A 106 -9.72 -4.04 2.46
C LEU A 106 -9.36 -5.52 2.38
N GLY A 107 -10.37 -6.37 2.34
CA GLY A 107 -10.26 -7.79 1.98
C GLY A 107 -11.17 -8.08 0.79
N GLN A 108 -10.62 -8.69 -0.25
CA GLN A 108 -11.39 -9.07 -1.44
C GLN A 108 -12.46 -10.10 -1.08
N LYS A 109 -13.67 -9.95 -1.61
CA LYS A 109 -14.78 -10.90 -1.40
C LYS A 109 -14.67 -12.14 -2.28
N ALA A 110 -14.18 -11.98 -3.51
CA ALA A 110 -13.96 -13.10 -4.42
C ALA A 110 -12.61 -13.76 -4.12
N HIS A 111 -12.61 -15.08 -4.05
CA HIS A 111 -11.42 -15.89 -3.83
C HIS A 111 -11.01 -16.58 -5.11
N TRP A 112 -9.75 -16.95 -5.22
CA TRP A 112 -9.16 -17.59 -6.39
C TRP A 112 -8.04 -18.55 -5.95
N ILE A 113 -7.58 -19.43 -6.86
CA ILE A 113 -6.42 -20.28 -6.65
C ILE A 113 -5.29 -19.84 -7.60
N PRO A 114 -4.01 -20.10 -7.28
CA PRO A 114 -2.88 -19.67 -8.12
C PRO A 114 -3.00 -20.06 -9.59
N GLU A 115 -3.57 -21.22 -9.88
CA GLU A 115 -3.78 -21.72 -11.25
C GLU A 115 -4.73 -20.84 -12.06
N THR A 116 -5.77 -20.29 -11.43
CA THR A 116 -6.70 -19.35 -12.07
C THR A 116 -6.19 -17.93 -12.04
N GLY A 117 -5.44 -17.61 -11.00
CA GLY A 117 -4.81 -16.32 -10.80
C GLY A 117 -5.75 -15.20 -10.42
N GLY A 118 -5.16 -14.03 -10.21
CA GLY A 118 -5.82 -12.78 -9.88
C GLY A 118 -4.86 -11.61 -10.08
N LYS A 119 -5.41 -10.40 -10.15
CA LYS A 119 -4.63 -9.18 -10.35
C LYS A 119 -5.07 -8.09 -9.38
N LEU A 120 -4.12 -7.45 -8.74
CA LEU A 120 -4.31 -6.29 -7.87
C LEU A 120 -3.36 -5.18 -8.30
N ASN A 121 -3.89 -3.97 -8.45
CA ASN A 121 -3.09 -2.76 -8.66
C ASN A 121 -3.35 -1.76 -7.55
N GLY A 122 -2.36 -0.92 -7.28
CA GLY A 122 -2.50 0.22 -6.40
C GLY A 122 -1.53 1.32 -6.74
N THR A 123 -2.02 2.58 -6.80
CA THR A 123 -1.21 3.78 -6.82
C THR A 123 -1.45 4.54 -5.53
N LEU A 124 -0.39 4.76 -4.77
CA LEU A 124 -0.48 5.21 -3.39
C LEU A 124 0.67 6.11 -2.98
N LYS A 125 0.51 6.73 -1.83
CA LYS A 125 1.58 7.35 -1.05
C LYS A 125 1.41 7.00 0.43
N VAL A 126 2.51 6.79 1.14
CA VAL A 126 2.49 6.63 2.59
C VAL A 126 2.69 8.01 3.21
N GLN A 127 1.72 8.47 3.99
CA GLN A 127 1.79 9.78 4.65
C GLN A 127 2.43 9.69 6.02
N HIS A 128 2.27 8.56 6.70
CA HIS A 128 2.81 8.38 8.04
C HIS A 128 3.06 6.90 8.36
N VAL A 129 4.09 6.64 9.13
CA VAL A 129 4.32 5.37 9.84
C VAL A 129 4.58 5.66 11.31
N SER A 130 4.27 4.73 12.20
CA SER A 130 4.45 4.91 13.64
C SER A 130 5.86 5.39 13.98
N THR A 131 5.95 6.36 14.89
CA THR A 131 7.22 6.93 15.37
C THR A 131 7.76 6.23 16.61
N SER A 132 6.93 5.44 17.30
CA SER A 132 7.35 4.61 18.43
C SER A 132 7.64 3.17 18.02
N GLY A 133 8.50 2.49 18.76
CA GLY A 133 8.89 1.12 18.54
C GLY A 133 10.37 0.86 18.81
N ASP A 134 10.76 -0.39 18.84
CA ASP A 134 12.14 -0.83 19.00
C ASP A 134 12.80 -0.99 17.63
N ALA A 135 13.89 -0.27 17.39
CA ALA A 135 14.61 -0.29 16.11
C ALA A 135 15.25 -1.65 15.78
N ARG A 136 15.42 -2.52 16.78
CA ARG A 136 15.94 -3.89 16.59
C ARG A 136 14.90 -4.81 15.97
N VAL A 137 13.61 -4.44 16.03
CA VAL A 137 12.51 -5.28 15.56
C VAL A 137 12.24 -5.02 14.09
N ALA A 138 12.24 -6.07 13.28
CA ALA A 138 12.04 -5.97 11.83
C ALA A 138 10.71 -5.29 11.47
N ALA A 139 9.64 -5.53 12.20
CA ALA A 139 8.31 -4.98 11.94
C ALA A 139 8.12 -3.53 12.41
N SER A 140 9.01 -2.96 13.25
CA SER A 140 8.88 -1.58 13.73
C SER A 140 8.89 -0.57 12.59
N TYR A 141 8.11 0.49 12.72
CA TYR A 141 8.05 1.61 11.76
C TYR A 141 7.60 1.22 10.35
N ALA A 142 6.84 0.13 10.21
CA ALA A 142 6.43 -0.41 8.93
C ALA A 142 4.91 -0.50 8.79
N VAL A 143 4.46 -0.45 7.54
CA VAL A 143 3.07 -0.70 7.14
C VAL A 143 3.05 -1.64 5.94
N VAL A 144 2.12 -2.60 5.92
CA VAL A 144 1.80 -3.39 4.73
C VAL A 144 0.70 -2.67 3.95
N VAL A 145 0.90 -2.49 2.65
CA VAL A 145 0.01 -1.72 1.76
C VAL A 145 -0.73 -2.58 0.75
N GLY A 146 -0.31 -3.81 0.55
CA GLY A 146 -0.94 -4.78 -0.35
C GLY A 146 -0.43 -6.19 -0.09
N GLN A 147 -1.29 -7.20 -0.26
CA GLN A 147 -0.92 -8.59 -0.03
C GLN A 147 -1.85 -9.57 -0.76
N ILE A 148 -1.34 -10.79 -0.97
CA ILE A 148 -2.14 -11.98 -1.18
C ILE A 148 -2.19 -12.74 0.14
N HIS A 149 -3.37 -13.17 0.56
CA HIS A 149 -3.59 -13.92 1.78
C HIS A 149 -4.23 -15.27 1.46
N SER A 150 -3.72 -16.35 2.04
CA SER A 150 -4.36 -17.66 1.97
C SER A 150 -5.60 -17.69 2.89
N ASP A 151 -6.69 -18.26 2.42
CA ASP A 151 -7.92 -18.51 3.19
C ASP A 151 -7.98 -20.00 3.64
N GLU A 152 -6.86 -20.66 3.68
CA GLU A 152 -6.69 -22.04 4.09
C GLU A 152 -6.05 -22.13 5.50
N GLY A 153 -5.96 -23.33 6.03
CA GLY A 153 -5.52 -23.56 7.41
C GLY A 153 -4.10 -23.11 7.78
N HIS A 154 -3.31 -22.68 6.81
CA HIS A 154 -1.96 -22.16 7.05
C HIS A 154 -1.94 -20.62 7.21
N GLU A 155 -2.92 -19.93 6.66
CA GLU A 155 -3.06 -18.46 6.74
C GLU A 155 -1.77 -17.70 6.37
N ASN A 156 -0.99 -18.23 5.41
CA ASN A 156 0.23 -17.61 4.93
C ASN A 156 -0.07 -16.55 3.89
N GLU A 157 0.88 -15.65 3.71
CA GLU A 157 0.81 -14.62 2.71
C GLU A 157 1.87 -14.86 1.62
N PRO A 158 1.47 -15.31 0.41
CA PRO A 158 2.39 -15.43 -0.73
C PRO A 158 3.13 -14.14 -1.04
N ILE A 159 2.55 -13.00 -0.71
CA ILE A 159 3.21 -11.70 -0.77
C ILE A 159 2.64 -10.74 0.27
N LYS A 160 3.52 -9.97 0.89
CA LYS A 160 3.21 -8.70 1.57
C LYS A 160 4.14 -7.61 1.02
N ILE A 161 3.57 -6.47 0.65
CA ILE A 161 4.31 -5.28 0.21
C ILE A 161 4.39 -4.33 1.40
N PHE A 162 5.60 -3.97 1.78
CA PHE A 162 5.90 -3.12 2.93
C PHE A 162 6.44 -1.77 2.51
N TYR A 163 6.11 -0.76 3.29
CA TYR A 163 6.87 0.47 3.40
C TYR A 163 7.38 0.58 4.84
N LYS A 164 8.65 0.95 5.02
CA LYS A 164 9.27 1.14 6.33
C LYS A 164 10.17 2.36 6.33
N LYS A 165 10.04 3.20 7.38
CA LYS A 165 10.88 4.38 7.54
C LYS A 165 11.25 4.59 9.02
N PHE A 166 12.52 4.57 9.32
CA PHE A 166 13.00 4.85 10.67
C PHE A 166 12.76 6.31 11.07
N PRO A 167 12.51 6.57 12.37
CA PRO A 167 12.51 7.93 12.91
C PRO A 167 13.82 8.66 12.55
N GLY A 168 13.72 9.90 12.11
CA GLY A 168 14.87 10.73 11.72
C GLY A 168 15.35 10.55 10.27
N HIS A 169 14.93 9.51 9.56
CA HIS A 169 15.18 9.39 8.12
C HIS A 169 14.19 10.24 7.32
N THR A 170 14.63 10.77 6.19
CA THR A 170 13.78 11.41 5.19
C THR A 170 13.12 10.35 4.31
N LYS A 171 13.90 9.38 3.86
CA LYS A 171 13.47 8.30 2.97
C LYS A 171 13.18 7.02 3.75
N GLY A 172 12.16 6.31 3.31
CA GLY A 172 11.84 4.95 3.70
C GLY A 172 12.21 3.94 2.61
N SER A 173 12.01 2.68 2.91
CA SER A 173 12.24 1.56 1.99
C SER A 173 10.93 0.91 1.59
N VAL A 174 10.78 0.57 0.31
CA VAL A 174 9.74 -0.33 -0.20
C VAL A 174 10.39 -1.69 -0.44
N PHE A 175 9.79 -2.72 0.07
CA PHE A 175 10.22 -4.11 -0.08
C PHE A 175 9.02 -5.05 0.00
N TRP A 176 9.19 -6.30 -0.39
CA TRP A 176 8.14 -7.31 -0.27
C TRP A 176 8.68 -8.60 0.32
N ASN A 177 7.80 -9.34 1.00
CA ASN A 177 8.11 -10.68 1.49
C ASN A 177 7.28 -11.71 0.75
N TYR A 178 7.88 -12.90 0.61
CA TYR A 178 7.24 -14.16 0.34
C TYR A 178 7.27 -15.01 1.62
N GLU A 179 6.11 -15.35 2.14
CA GLU A 179 6.03 -16.33 3.21
C GLU A 179 6.16 -17.73 2.63
N ILE A 180 7.20 -18.45 3.06
CA ILE A 180 7.44 -19.81 2.60
C ILE A 180 6.39 -20.72 3.22
N ASN A 181 5.53 -21.29 2.37
CA ASN A 181 4.50 -22.23 2.81
C ASN A 181 5.15 -23.57 3.17
N THR A 182 5.28 -23.83 4.48
CA THR A 182 6.04 -24.97 4.99
C THR A 182 5.23 -26.27 5.00
N ALA A 183 5.91 -27.38 4.73
CA ALA A 183 5.31 -28.70 4.96
C ALA A 183 5.15 -28.94 6.47
N GLY A 184 3.93 -29.20 6.92
CA GLY A 184 3.63 -29.51 8.31
C GLY A 184 3.33 -28.28 9.16
N ASP A 185 4.16 -27.99 10.15
CA ASP A 185 3.90 -26.93 11.12
C ASP A 185 4.19 -25.54 10.57
N ASN A 186 3.14 -24.72 10.41
CA ASN A 186 3.24 -23.35 9.92
C ASN A 186 4.10 -22.42 10.83
N SER A 187 4.28 -22.78 12.10
CA SER A 187 5.17 -22.02 12.99
C SER A 187 6.64 -22.06 12.57
N LYS A 188 6.99 -22.97 11.67
CA LYS A 188 8.35 -23.15 11.12
C LYS A 188 8.57 -22.46 9.78
N ARG A 189 7.59 -21.69 9.29
CA ARG A 189 7.72 -20.96 8.05
C ARG A 189 8.83 -19.90 8.12
N TRP A 190 9.35 -19.58 6.97
CA TRP A 190 10.30 -18.50 6.74
C TRP A 190 9.67 -17.43 5.88
N ASP A 191 10.11 -16.19 6.04
CA ASP A 191 9.77 -15.10 5.13
C ASP A 191 11.02 -14.74 4.32
N TYR A 192 10.89 -14.69 3.02
CA TYR A 192 11.93 -14.23 2.11
C TYR A 192 11.66 -12.79 1.70
N SER A 193 12.61 -11.90 1.95
CA SER A 193 12.48 -10.48 1.66
C SER A 193 13.27 -10.08 0.43
N SER A 194 12.74 -9.14 -0.33
CA SER A 194 13.41 -8.51 -1.47
C SER A 194 13.16 -7.01 -1.46
N ALA A 195 14.23 -6.24 -1.57
CA ALA A 195 14.14 -4.79 -1.72
C ALA A 195 13.54 -4.42 -3.08
N VAL A 196 12.70 -3.39 -3.09
CA VAL A 196 12.27 -2.68 -4.30
C VAL A 196 13.10 -1.40 -4.42
N TRP A 197 12.94 -0.50 -3.47
CA TRP A 197 13.75 0.71 -3.34
C TRP A 197 14.18 0.86 -1.88
N GLY A 198 15.46 1.03 -1.67
CA GLY A 198 16.05 1.13 -0.35
C GLY A 198 16.53 -0.22 0.21
N ASN A 199 16.37 -0.40 1.51
CA ASN A 199 16.80 -1.60 2.22
C ASN A 199 15.67 -2.65 2.23
N ASP A 200 16.02 -3.92 2.17
CA ASP A 200 15.08 -4.99 2.48
C ASP A 200 14.90 -5.15 4.00
N MET A 201 13.91 -5.95 4.40
CA MET A 201 13.59 -6.14 5.81
C MET A 201 14.72 -6.81 6.59
N SER A 202 15.62 -7.54 5.90
CA SER A 202 16.77 -8.20 6.49
C SER A 202 17.82 -7.27 7.03
N VAL A 203 17.94 -6.10 6.42
CA VAL A 203 18.91 -5.07 6.81
C VAL A 203 18.39 -4.27 8.00
N VAL A 204 17.07 -4.26 8.23
CA VAL A 204 16.41 -3.44 9.21
C VAL A 204 15.91 -4.28 10.38
N GLY A 205 16.57 -4.24 11.51
CA GLY A 205 16.17 -4.89 12.76
C GLY A 205 17.03 -6.08 13.19
N SER A 206 18.06 -6.46 12.45
CA SER A 206 18.77 -7.72 12.71
C SER A 206 19.73 -7.68 13.90
N ASP A 207 20.31 -6.52 14.27
CA ASP A 207 21.20 -6.42 15.44
C ASP A 207 21.41 -4.98 15.93
N ALA A 208 20.56 -4.11 15.58
CA ALA A 208 20.85 -2.72 15.73
C ALA A 208 20.37 -2.19 17.08
N THR A 209 21.28 -1.96 17.94
CA THR A 209 21.16 -0.86 18.92
C THR A 209 21.02 0.49 18.19
N THR A 210 21.30 0.52 16.88
CA THR A 210 21.22 1.68 15.99
C THR A 210 20.51 1.29 14.70
N PRO A 211 19.54 2.08 14.20
CA PRO A 211 18.98 1.87 12.87
C PRO A 211 20.06 1.87 11.80
N PRO A 212 19.88 1.16 10.67
CA PRO A 212 20.76 1.28 9.53
C PRO A 212 20.82 2.72 9.02
N ALA A 213 21.82 3.03 8.21
CA ALA A 213 21.88 4.31 7.51
C ALA A 213 20.62 4.52 6.64
N GLU A 214 20.25 5.76 6.46
CA GLU A 214 19.18 6.13 5.53
C GLU A 214 19.50 5.59 4.12
N PRO A 215 18.54 4.97 3.41
CA PRO A 215 18.81 4.45 2.08
C PRO A 215 19.08 5.58 1.08
N GLU A 216 20.07 5.41 0.21
CA GLU A 216 20.37 6.37 -0.86
C GLU A 216 19.23 6.45 -1.86
N ILE A 217 18.67 5.28 -2.22
CA ILE A 217 17.48 5.13 -3.08
C ILE A 217 16.35 4.66 -2.18
N GLY A 218 15.32 5.47 -2.00
CA GLY A 218 14.17 5.16 -1.16
C GLY A 218 13.04 6.13 -1.44
N ILE A 219 11.87 5.85 -0.92
CA ILE A 219 10.64 6.62 -1.10
C ILE A 219 10.43 7.52 0.10
N GLU A 220 10.18 8.82 -0.11
CA GLU A 220 9.84 9.75 0.96
C GLU A 220 8.37 9.59 1.41
N LEU A 221 8.04 10.07 2.61
CA LEU A 221 6.64 10.20 2.99
C LEU A 221 5.94 11.21 2.07
N GLY A 222 4.78 10.83 1.55
CA GLY A 222 4.04 11.65 0.58
C GLY A 222 4.48 11.48 -0.87
N GLU A 223 5.57 10.79 -1.13
CA GLU A 223 5.98 10.41 -2.48
C GLU A 223 5.10 9.27 -3.00
N GLU A 224 4.68 9.40 -4.27
CA GLU A 224 3.78 8.46 -4.91
C GLU A 224 4.54 7.29 -5.54
N PHE A 225 4.02 6.09 -5.35
CA PHE A 225 4.45 4.91 -6.07
C PHE A 225 3.27 4.01 -6.41
N SER A 226 3.47 3.11 -7.36
CA SER A 226 2.48 2.09 -7.73
C SER A 226 3.06 0.70 -7.63
N TYR A 227 2.14 -0.27 -7.49
CA TYR A 227 2.47 -1.67 -7.63
C TYR A 227 1.39 -2.42 -8.40
N GLU A 228 1.82 -3.45 -9.09
CA GLU A 228 0.97 -4.49 -9.68
C GLU A 228 1.37 -5.84 -9.10
N ILE A 229 0.40 -6.60 -8.62
CA ILE A 229 0.49 -8.02 -8.33
C ILE A 229 -0.36 -8.74 -9.37
N ASN A 230 0.25 -9.48 -10.28
CA ASN A 230 -0.44 -10.22 -11.33
C ASN A 230 -0.09 -11.70 -11.24
N VAL A 231 -1.03 -12.53 -10.80
CA VAL A 231 -0.87 -13.97 -10.80
C VAL A 231 -1.57 -14.53 -12.04
N TYR A 232 -0.79 -15.13 -12.95
CA TYR A 232 -1.29 -15.72 -14.18
C TYR A 232 -0.74 -17.12 -14.37
N LYS A 233 -1.62 -18.11 -14.47
CA LYS A 233 -1.25 -19.54 -14.61
C LYS A 233 -0.24 -19.99 -13.52
N GLY A 234 -0.45 -19.53 -12.28
CA GLY A 234 0.37 -19.92 -11.14
C GLY A 234 1.70 -19.19 -10.99
N ILE A 235 2.03 -18.29 -11.90
CA ILE A 235 3.20 -17.44 -11.79
C ILE A 235 2.76 -16.06 -11.31
N MET A 236 3.37 -15.57 -10.22
CA MET A 236 3.19 -14.23 -9.72
C MET A 236 4.22 -13.30 -10.36
N TYR A 237 3.75 -12.27 -11.02
CA TYR A 237 4.54 -11.18 -11.60
C TYR A 237 4.28 -9.94 -10.76
N LEU A 238 5.35 -9.28 -10.35
CA LEU A 238 5.30 -8.05 -9.56
C LEU A 238 5.95 -6.94 -10.37
N THR A 239 5.32 -5.78 -10.40
CA THR A 239 5.88 -4.56 -10.98
C THR A 239 5.71 -3.42 -10.00
N PHE A 240 6.78 -2.64 -9.80
CA PHE A 240 6.80 -1.46 -8.95
C PHE A 240 7.31 -0.27 -9.76
N GLU A 241 6.61 0.86 -9.67
CA GLU A 241 6.93 2.08 -10.41
C GLU A 241 6.78 3.30 -9.51
N SER A 242 7.68 4.27 -9.66
CA SER A 242 7.60 5.59 -9.06
C SER A 242 8.36 6.59 -9.91
N ASP A 243 7.87 7.81 -9.99
CA ASP A 243 8.54 8.88 -10.76
C ASP A 243 9.94 9.13 -10.20
N GLY A 244 10.93 9.12 -11.09
CA GLY A 244 12.34 9.33 -10.71
C GLY A 244 13.05 8.10 -10.17
N HIS A 245 12.37 6.97 -10.07
CA HIS A 245 12.95 5.68 -9.68
C HIS A 245 12.94 4.68 -10.84
N GLU A 246 13.85 3.71 -10.76
CA GLU A 246 13.88 2.61 -11.71
C GLU A 246 12.67 1.70 -11.50
N THR A 247 11.99 1.28 -12.58
CA THR A 247 10.95 0.25 -12.52
C THR A 247 11.55 -1.07 -12.07
N VAL A 248 10.98 -1.69 -11.06
CA VAL A 248 11.49 -2.94 -10.50
C VAL A 248 10.47 -4.05 -10.72
N LYS A 249 10.94 -5.20 -11.20
CA LYS A 249 10.09 -6.37 -11.50
C LYS A 249 10.61 -7.63 -10.83
N PHE A 250 9.68 -8.48 -10.39
CA PHE A 250 9.98 -9.80 -9.82
C PHE A 250 9.03 -10.85 -10.38
N THR A 251 9.47 -12.10 -10.31
CA THR A 251 8.66 -13.26 -10.68
C THR A 251 8.81 -14.36 -9.65
N LYS A 252 7.69 -14.99 -9.24
CA LYS A 252 7.69 -16.12 -8.31
C LYS A 252 6.71 -17.20 -8.76
N ASN A 253 7.19 -18.44 -8.83
CA ASN A 253 6.32 -19.59 -9.07
C ASN A 253 5.55 -19.94 -7.79
N LEU A 254 4.22 -19.94 -7.85
CA LEU A 254 3.34 -20.32 -6.74
C LEU A 254 2.88 -21.78 -6.81
N LEU A 255 3.23 -22.52 -7.87
CA LEU A 255 2.82 -23.92 -8.07
C LEU A 255 3.91 -24.93 -7.68
N ALA A 256 5.14 -24.47 -7.51
CA ALA A 256 6.26 -25.35 -7.17
C ALA A 256 7.27 -24.63 -6.30
N SER A 257 7.81 -25.37 -5.33
CA SER A 257 8.83 -24.85 -4.44
C SER A 257 10.15 -24.62 -5.14
N GLU A 258 10.79 -23.50 -4.80
CA GLU A 258 12.18 -23.21 -5.13
C GLU A 258 13.14 -23.71 -4.03
N PHE A 259 12.62 -24.03 -2.84
CA PHE A 259 13.38 -24.30 -1.61
C PHE A 259 13.17 -25.71 -1.03
N THR A 260 12.84 -26.69 -1.87
CA THR A 260 12.51 -28.06 -1.41
C THR A 260 13.67 -28.80 -0.74
N LYS A 261 14.92 -28.43 -1.01
CA LYS A 261 16.11 -29.13 -0.51
C LYS A 261 16.96 -28.28 0.43
N THR A 262 17.17 -27.01 0.08
CA THR A 262 18.04 -26.12 0.82
C THR A 262 17.53 -24.70 0.75
N LEU A 263 17.24 -24.09 1.91
CA LEU A 263 16.96 -22.66 1.98
C LEU A 263 18.23 -21.87 1.69
N PRO A 264 18.16 -20.79 0.90
CA PRO A 264 19.26 -19.87 0.74
C PRO A 264 19.79 -19.35 2.09
N GLU A 265 21.09 -19.14 2.20
CA GLU A 265 21.71 -18.71 3.47
C GLU A 265 21.14 -17.38 3.97
N GLN A 266 20.84 -16.46 3.06
CA GLN A 266 20.18 -15.20 3.39
C GLN A 266 18.84 -15.40 4.13
N ILE A 267 18.00 -16.33 3.72
CA ILE A 267 16.72 -16.62 4.41
C ILE A 267 16.99 -17.05 5.84
N LYS A 268 18.00 -17.88 6.08
CA LYS A 268 18.37 -18.33 7.43
C LYS A 268 18.83 -17.19 8.32
N THR A 269 19.45 -16.16 7.75
CA THR A 269 19.93 -15.01 8.52
C THR A 269 18.86 -13.95 8.73
N LEU A 270 17.96 -13.77 7.76
CA LEU A 270 17.00 -12.66 7.73
C LEU A 270 15.85 -12.81 8.73
N TYR A 271 15.34 -14.01 8.84
CA TYR A 271 14.14 -14.29 9.62
C TYR A 271 14.33 -15.44 10.58
N ALA A 272 15.57 -15.77 10.90
CA ALA A 272 15.88 -16.77 11.90
C ALA A 272 15.31 -16.41 13.27
N SER A 273 13.99 -16.45 13.38
CA SER A 273 13.43 -16.65 14.69
C SER A 273 13.80 -18.06 15.14
N ILE A 274 14.31 -18.14 16.34
CA ILE A 274 14.74 -19.39 16.98
C ILE A 274 13.69 -20.48 16.74
N GLY A 275 14.09 -21.61 16.18
CA GLY A 275 13.24 -22.78 15.96
C GLY A 275 12.53 -22.89 14.62
N ARG A 276 12.75 -21.97 13.67
CA ARG A 276 12.21 -22.09 12.30
C ARG A 276 13.19 -22.81 11.39
N ASP A 277 12.88 -24.06 11.07
CA ASP A 277 13.69 -24.96 10.25
C ASP A 277 12.89 -25.68 9.15
N GLY A 278 11.66 -25.23 8.90
CA GLY A 278 10.79 -25.78 7.88
C GLY A 278 11.28 -25.49 6.46
N LEU A 279 11.06 -26.45 5.57
CA LEU A 279 11.25 -26.27 4.14
C LEU A 279 9.93 -25.88 3.47
N GLU A 280 10.02 -25.19 2.34
CA GLU A 280 8.85 -24.93 1.52
C GLU A 280 8.18 -26.23 1.11
N ARG A 281 6.84 -26.26 1.11
CA ARG A 281 6.07 -27.39 0.57
C ARG A 281 6.41 -27.55 -0.90
N GLU A 282 6.56 -28.81 -1.38
CA GLU A 282 6.95 -29.10 -2.75
C GLU A 282 6.07 -28.42 -3.78
N ASN A 283 4.76 -28.36 -3.52
CA ASN A 283 3.76 -27.73 -4.39
C ASN A 283 3.51 -26.23 -4.01
N ALA A 284 4.34 -25.63 -3.18
CA ALA A 284 4.21 -24.24 -2.72
C ALA A 284 2.75 -23.90 -2.34
N TYR A 285 2.08 -23.04 -3.10
CA TYR A 285 0.69 -22.62 -2.88
C TYR A 285 -0.31 -23.22 -3.89
N ALA A 286 0.09 -24.23 -4.68
CA ALA A 286 -0.79 -24.85 -5.68
C ALA A 286 -2.09 -25.35 -5.03
N GLY A 287 -3.23 -24.98 -5.64
CA GLY A 287 -4.57 -25.35 -5.19
C GLY A 287 -5.09 -24.63 -3.95
N GLU A 288 -4.29 -23.79 -3.31
CA GLU A 288 -4.73 -23.06 -2.11
C GLU A 288 -5.61 -21.85 -2.47
N ILE A 289 -6.66 -21.65 -1.70
CA ILE A 289 -7.59 -20.52 -1.86
C ILE A 289 -6.90 -19.24 -1.39
N GLN A 290 -6.90 -18.24 -2.26
CA GLN A 290 -6.25 -16.94 -2.06
C GLN A 290 -7.24 -15.81 -2.24
N TYR A 291 -6.94 -14.64 -1.64
CA TYR A 291 -7.63 -13.39 -1.86
C TYR A 291 -6.69 -12.21 -1.65
N PHE A 292 -6.99 -11.07 -2.26
CA PHE A 292 -6.21 -9.86 -2.10
C PHE A 292 -6.64 -9.05 -0.89
N LYS A 293 -5.67 -8.34 -0.32
CA LYS A 293 -5.91 -7.30 0.68
C LYS A 293 -5.13 -6.04 0.31
N GLN A 294 -5.66 -4.87 0.69
CA GLN A 294 -5.08 -3.57 0.37
C GLN A 294 -5.49 -2.51 1.41
N GLY A 295 -4.59 -1.63 1.79
CA GLY A 295 -4.88 -0.56 2.74
C GLY A 295 -3.70 -0.22 3.64
N ALA A 296 -3.95 -0.04 4.93
CA ALA A 296 -2.93 0.21 5.95
C ALA A 296 -2.96 -0.88 7.03
N TYR A 297 -2.13 -1.90 6.87
CA TYR A 297 -1.90 -2.90 7.90
C TYR A 297 -0.69 -2.48 8.73
N ASN A 298 -0.94 -1.83 9.85
CA ASN A 298 0.10 -1.32 10.75
C ASN A 298 0.90 -2.49 11.34
N GLN A 299 2.20 -2.49 11.16
CA GLN A 299 3.07 -3.53 11.69
C GLN A 299 3.57 -3.23 13.11
N THR A 300 3.33 -2.02 13.59
CA THR A 300 3.71 -1.59 14.92
C THR A 300 2.71 -2.10 15.97
N ASN A 301 3.21 -2.57 17.10
CA ASN A 301 2.38 -3.08 18.21
C ASN A 301 3.09 -2.90 19.55
N GLY A 302 2.36 -3.04 20.65
CA GLY A 302 2.88 -2.88 22.01
C GLY A 302 3.45 -4.14 22.65
N LYS A 303 3.62 -5.24 21.90
CA LYS A 303 4.20 -6.48 22.43
C LYS A 303 5.69 -6.29 22.72
N SER A 304 6.20 -6.92 23.76
CA SER A 304 7.60 -6.86 24.12
C SER A 304 8.50 -7.48 23.05
N PRO A 305 9.57 -6.80 22.60
CA PRO A 305 10.57 -7.39 21.71
C PRO A 305 11.23 -8.65 22.27
N GLU A 306 11.24 -8.80 23.59
CA GLU A 306 11.76 -10.00 24.27
C GLU A 306 10.95 -11.26 23.95
N ASP A 307 9.64 -11.09 23.62
CA ASP A 307 8.78 -12.21 23.24
C ASP A 307 9.11 -12.68 21.81
N ASN A 308 9.36 -11.75 20.90
CA ASN A 308 9.71 -12.04 19.51
C ASN A 308 10.34 -10.80 18.84
N ILE A 309 11.63 -10.86 18.60
CA ILE A 309 12.42 -9.75 18.00
C ILE A 309 12.04 -9.45 16.53
N VAL A 310 11.26 -10.27 15.88
CA VAL A 310 10.82 -10.04 14.49
C VAL A 310 9.53 -9.22 14.44
N TRP A 311 8.58 -9.51 15.33
CA TRP A 311 7.20 -9.01 15.22
C TRP A 311 6.70 -8.20 16.41
N SER A 312 7.34 -8.29 17.57
CA SER A 312 6.93 -7.58 18.79
C SER A 312 7.68 -6.27 18.91
N THR A 313 7.05 -5.16 18.55
CA THR A 313 7.76 -3.90 18.28
C THR A 313 8.04 -3.02 19.50
N GLY A 314 7.43 -3.31 20.64
CA GLY A 314 7.61 -2.51 21.86
C GLY A 314 7.15 -1.05 21.73
N ALA A 315 6.26 -0.76 20.79
CA ALA A 315 5.70 0.58 20.64
C ALA A 315 4.76 0.95 21.78
N ASP A 316 4.45 2.23 21.91
CA ASP A 316 3.47 2.69 22.89
C ASP A 316 2.13 1.99 22.71
N THR A 317 1.58 1.54 23.82
CA THR A 317 0.35 0.78 23.83
C THR A 317 -0.88 1.67 23.88
N TYR A 318 -1.96 1.15 23.33
CA TYR A 318 -3.27 1.76 23.40
C TYR A 318 -3.84 1.74 24.81
N ASP A 319 -4.23 2.91 25.30
CA ASP A 319 -4.83 3.08 26.63
C ASP A 319 -6.35 3.37 26.57
N GLY A 320 -6.98 3.20 25.40
CA GLY A 320 -8.38 3.47 25.16
C GLY A 320 -8.65 4.75 24.36
N ASP A 321 -7.62 5.53 24.04
CA ASP A 321 -7.74 6.84 23.37
C ASP A 321 -6.99 6.86 22.02
N ILE A 322 -7.75 6.69 20.93
CA ILE A 322 -7.23 6.71 19.54
C ILE A 322 -6.71 8.13 19.20
N ALA A 323 -7.37 9.18 19.66
CA ALA A 323 -6.94 10.54 19.37
C ALA A 323 -5.57 10.84 19.99
N LYS A 324 -5.30 10.30 21.17
CA LYS A 324 -3.99 10.37 21.80
C LYS A 324 -2.91 9.66 20.99
N GLN A 325 -3.21 8.46 20.46
CA GLN A 325 -2.26 7.77 19.58
C GLN A 325 -1.95 8.58 18.31
N TYR A 326 -2.95 9.16 17.68
CA TYR A 326 -2.75 10.04 16.53
C TYR A 326 -1.92 11.28 16.88
N ALA A 327 -2.17 11.89 18.03
CA ALA A 327 -1.39 13.03 18.49
C ALA A 327 0.08 12.68 18.80
N ASN A 328 0.34 11.47 19.26
CA ASN A 328 1.68 10.97 19.58
C ASN A 328 2.46 10.45 18.36
N GLY A 329 1.80 10.26 17.20
CA GLY A 329 2.42 9.65 16.03
C GLY A 329 2.42 8.12 16.05
N ASP A 330 1.58 7.48 16.87
CA ASP A 330 1.47 6.04 17.02
C ASP A 330 0.42 5.46 16.08
N TYR A 331 0.61 5.68 14.78
CA TYR A 331 -0.29 5.22 13.73
C TYR A 331 0.42 5.08 12.40
N THR A 332 -0.27 4.50 11.43
CA THR A 332 0.09 4.54 10.01
C THR A 332 -1.01 5.21 9.20
N GLU A 333 -0.64 5.90 8.11
CA GLU A 333 -1.58 6.53 7.20
C GLU A 333 -1.12 6.33 5.76
N VAL A 334 -1.99 5.72 4.95
CA VAL A 334 -1.74 5.40 3.54
C VAL A 334 -2.87 5.97 2.70
N TRP A 335 -2.52 6.63 1.61
CA TRP A 335 -3.45 7.24 0.68
C TRP A 335 -3.40 6.56 -0.67
N PHE A 336 -4.53 6.08 -1.16
CA PHE A 336 -4.66 5.49 -2.50
C PHE A 336 -5.49 6.40 -3.40
N ARG A 337 -5.03 6.65 -4.63
CA ARG A 337 -5.81 7.34 -5.67
C ARG A 337 -6.33 6.41 -6.75
N GLU A 338 -5.67 5.28 -6.95
CA GLU A 338 -6.07 4.26 -7.88
C GLU A 338 -5.92 2.89 -7.24
N ALA A 339 -6.89 2.02 -7.49
CA ALA A 339 -6.85 0.62 -7.13
C ALA A 339 -7.76 -0.15 -8.07
N SER A 340 -7.37 -1.36 -8.43
CA SER A 340 -8.22 -2.27 -9.18
C SER A 340 -7.95 -3.71 -8.79
N VAL A 341 -8.96 -4.54 -8.90
CA VAL A 341 -8.87 -5.97 -8.67
C VAL A 341 -9.59 -6.71 -9.78
N GLY A 342 -9.03 -7.82 -10.24
CA GLY A 342 -9.60 -8.61 -11.34
C GLY A 342 -8.93 -9.95 -11.54
N ALA A 343 -9.21 -10.57 -12.68
CA ALA A 343 -8.53 -11.81 -13.11
C ALA A 343 -7.07 -11.54 -13.48
N GLY A 344 -6.21 -12.53 -13.24
CA GLY A 344 -4.84 -12.51 -13.74
C GLY A 344 -4.79 -12.43 -15.27
N THR A 345 -3.82 -11.69 -15.78
CA THR A 345 -3.65 -11.46 -17.23
C THR A 345 -2.29 -11.92 -17.69
N GLU A 346 -2.19 -12.34 -18.95
CA GLU A 346 -0.89 -12.64 -19.55
C GLU A 346 0.02 -11.42 -19.46
N PRO A 347 1.24 -11.58 -18.90
CA PRO A 347 2.17 -10.47 -18.83
C PRO A 347 2.55 -10.02 -20.24
N SER A 348 2.71 -8.71 -20.46
CA SER A 348 3.23 -8.19 -21.74
C SER A 348 4.65 -8.69 -21.95
N GLU A 349 4.94 -9.24 -23.12
CA GLU A 349 6.31 -9.45 -23.57
C GLU A 349 6.99 -8.07 -23.74
N GLU A 350 8.00 -7.77 -22.94
CA GLU A 350 8.90 -6.64 -23.16
C GLU A 350 10.17 -7.10 -23.83
#